data_fc43d0a87e971c3aec1fc3766ca4e89b
#
_entry.id   fc43d0a87e971c3aec1fc3766ca4e89b
#
_cell.length_a   1.000
_cell.length_b   1.000
_cell.length_c   1.000
_cell.angle_alpha   90.00
_cell.angle_beta   90.00
_cell.angle_gamma   90.00
#
_symmetry.space_group_name_H-M   'P 1'
#
loop_
_entity.id
_entity.type
_entity.pdbx_description
1 polymer ?
#
loop_
_entity_poly.entity_id
_entity_poly.type
_entity_poly.pdbx_seq_one_letter_code
_entity_poly.pdbx_strand_id
1 'polypeptide(L)'
;IYYYDSFPYGGKQTNPITKKTIDFSQTEIFKFRQEFFEQLKKKRKIALRLGELQTYNNWFITPRVMKEIFNKKRNIESINEDDIYLDLKQKMVDVKIGLDIATITLKKQADQIILISGDCDFVPASKLARTEGVDFILDPMRSPIKPHLFEHIDGLQTRIKTHTAEYY
;
A
#
# COMPACT_ATOMS: atom_id res chain seq x y z
N ILE A 1 -0.14 14.36 -10.97
CA ILE A 1 -0.34 13.47 -9.81
C ILE A 1 0.23 12.10 -10.17
N TYR A 2 1.06 11.55 -9.31
CA TYR A 2 1.50 10.16 -9.41
C TYR A 2 0.66 9.32 -8.46
N TYR A 3 0.11 8.23 -8.95
CA TYR A 3 -0.64 7.27 -8.16
C TYR A 3 0.12 5.95 -8.12
N TYR A 4 0.46 5.54 -6.92
CA TYR A 4 1.28 4.34 -6.67
C TYR A 4 0.44 3.23 -6.06
N ASP A 5 0.58 2.04 -6.61
CA ASP A 5 -0.09 0.85 -6.15
C ASP A 5 0.59 -0.40 -6.74
N SER A 6 0.07 -1.59 -6.46
CA SER A 6 0.50 -2.82 -7.12
C SER A 6 -0.60 -3.37 -8.01
N PHE A 7 -0.20 -3.91 -9.17
CA PHE A 7 -1.13 -4.66 -9.99
C PHE A 7 -1.65 -5.88 -9.19
N PRO A 8 -2.95 -6.20 -9.26
CA PRO A 8 -3.51 -7.30 -8.50
C PRO A 8 -2.90 -8.64 -8.93
N TYR A 9 -2.70 -9.54 -7.97
CA TYR A 9 -2.21 -10.88 -8.27
C TYR A 9 -3.27 -11.68 -8.99
N GLY A 10 -2.94 -12.20 -10.19
CA GLY A 10 -3.84 -12.98 -11.04
C GLY A 10 -3.44 -14.45 -11.20
N GLY A 11 -2.52 -14.95 -10.38
CA GLY A 11 -2.08 -16.35 -10.44
C GLY A 11 -3.08 -17.33 -9.86
N LYS A 12 -2.80 -18.61 -10.05
CA LYS A 12 -3.57 -19.72 -9.46
C LYS A 12 -2.84 -20.27 -8.25
N GLN A 13 -3.57 -20.51 -7.17
CA GLN A 13 -3.02 -21.07 -5.93
C GLN A 13 -3.96 -22.14 -5.37
N THR A 14 -3.36 -23.20 -4.84
CA THR A 14 -4.14 -24.26 -4.19
C THR A 14 -4.21 -23.99 -2.68
N ASN A 15 -5.44 -23.90 -2.16
CA ASN A 15 -5.68 -23.76 -0.73
C ASN A 15 -5.20 -25.03 0.00
N PRO A 16 -4.31 -24.95 1.00
CA PRO A 16 -3.71 -26.11 1.65
C PRO A 16 -4.71 -26.92 2.48
N ILE A 17 -5.83 -26.32 2.90
CA ILE A 17 -6.87 -26.98 3.70
C ILE A 17 -7.88 -27.67 2.78
N THR A 18 -8.53 -26.91 1.91
CA THR A 18 -9.62 -27.44 1.07
C THR A 18 -9.14 -28.16 -0.18
N LYS A 19 -7.84 -28.02 -0.52
CA LYS A 19 -7.23 -28.55 -1.76
C LYS A 19 -7.84 -27.97 -3.06
N LYS A 20 -8.69 -26.96 -2.94
CA LYS A 20 -9.28 -26.28 -4.10
C LYS A 20 -8.30 -25.28 -4.68
N THR A 21 -8.22 -25.22 -5.99
CA THR A 21 -7.42 -24.21 -6.70
C THR A 21 -8.26 -22.94 -6.87
N ILE A 22 -7.71 -21.83 -6.41
CA ILE A 22 -8.28 -20.49 -6.54
C ILE A 22 -7.59 -19.80 -7.70
N ASP A 23 -8.35 -19.34 -8.68
CA ASP A 23 -7.88 -18.46 -9.75
C ASP A 23 -8.13 -17.02 -9.36
N PHE A 24 -7.07 -16.33 -8.90
CA PHE A 24 -7.19 -14.96 -8.41
C PHE A 24 -7.60 -13.97 -9.49
N SER A 25 -7.33 -14.27 -10.79
CA SER A 25 -7.77 -13.42 -11.89
C SER A 25 -9.30 -13.36 -12.05
N GLN A 26 -10.02 -14.34 -11.51
CA GLN A 26 -11.48 -14.41 -11.56
C GLN A 26 -12.16 -13.75 -10.35
N THR A 27 -11.38 -13.31 -9.35
CA THR A 27 -11.94 -12.68 -8.15
C THR A 27 -12.51 -11.29 -8.45
N GLU A 28 -13.54 -10.91 -7.69
CA GLU A 28 -14.13 -9.57 -7.78
C GLU A 28 -13.10 -8.47 -7.49
N ILE A 29 -12.19 -8.71 -6.54
CA ILE A 29 -11.10 -7.78 -6.20
C ILE A 29 -10.20 -7.55 -7.41
N PHE A 30 -9.81 -8.62 -8.12
CA PHE A 30 -8.96 -8.49 -9.31
C PHE A 30 -9.65 -7.66 -10.40
N LYS A 31 -10.89 -7.99 -10.73
CA LYS A 31 -11.69 -7.30 -11.75
C LYS A 31 -11.89 -5.83 -11.40
N PHE A 32 -12.28 -5.55 -10.16
CA PHE A 32 -12.44 -4.18 -9.65
C PHE A 32 -11.14 -3.36 -9.77
N ARG A 33 -10.02 -3.94 -9.32
CA ARG A 33 -8.72 -3.26 -9.37
C ARG A 33 -8.27 -2.99 -10.80
N GLN A 34 -8.48 -3.95 -11.69
CA GLN A 34 -8.17 -3.79 -13.11
C GLN A 34 -8.99 -2.65 -13.73
N GLU A 35 -10.31 -2.65 -13.52
CA GLU A 35 -11.19 -1.59 -14.01
C GLU A 35 -10.81 -0.23 -13.42
N PHE A 36 -10.54 -0.17 -12.12
CA PHE A 36 -10.11 1.05 -11.45
C PHE A 36 -8.85 1.64 -12.09
N PHE A 37 -7.83 0.84 -12.38
CA PHE A 37 -6.62 1.32 -13.04
C PHE A 37 -6.90 1.78 -14.49
N GLU A 38 -7.77 1.09 -15.22
CA GLU A 38 -8.17 1.54 -16.57
C GLU A 38 -8.92 2.89 -16.50
N GLN A 39 -9.73 3.12 -15.49
CA GLN A 39 -10.39 4.41 -15.28
C GLN A 39 -9.37 5.52 -14.90
N LEU A 40 -8.40 5.21 -14.06
CA LEU A 40 -7.34 6.16 -13.69
C LEU A 40 -6.49 6.58 -14.91
N LYS A 41 -6.15 5.64 -15.80
CA LYS A 41 -5.40 5.93 -17.03
C LYS A 41 -6.11 6.97 -17.93
N LYS A 42 -7.43 7.04 -17.89
CA LYS A 42 -8.23 8.01 -18.64
C LYS A 42 -8.27 9.39 -17.99
N LYS A 43 -7.84 9.52 -16.72
CA LYS A 43 -7.86 10.80 -16.01
C LYS A 43 -6.68 11.67 -16.40
N ARG A 44 -6.96 12.93 -16.72
CA ARG A 44 -5.93 13.92 -17.04
C ARG A 44 -5.04 14.19 -15.83
N LYS A 45 -3.75 14.32 -16.06
CA LYS A 45 -2.73 14.64 -15.05
C LYS A 45 -2.55 13.55 -13.98
N ILE A 46 -2.95 12.32 -14.24
CA ILE A 46 -2.63 11.17 -13.41
C ILE A 46 -1.67 10.26 -14.16
N ALA A 47 -0.60 9.87 -13.51
CA ALA A 47 0.34 8.87 -13.98
C ALA A 47 0.35 7.70 -13.01
N LEU A 48 0.05 6.50 -13.52
CA LEU A 48 0.12 5.27 -12.74
C LEU A 48 1.57 4.79 -12.62
N ARG A 49 1.93 4.37 -11.42
CA ARG A 49 3.24 3.82 -11.05
C ARG A 49 3.03 2.48 -10.34
N LEU A 50 2.66 1.46 -11.12
CA LEU A 50 2.30 0.17 -10.56
C LEU A 50 3.54 -0.68 -10.27
N GLY A 51 3.65 -1.17 -9.05
CA GLY A 51 4.49 -2.28 -8.65
C GLY A 51 3.82 -3.62 -8.94
N GLU A 52 4.33 -4.67 -8.32
CA GLU A 52 3.88 -6.03 -8.50
C GLU A 52 3.49 -6.65 -7.16
N LEU A 53 2.48 -7.52 -7.17
CA LEU A 53 2.20 -8.45 -6.09
C LEU A 53 2.85 -9.79 -6.42
N GLN A 54 3.77 -10.23 -5.57
CA GLN A 54 4.46 -11.50 -5.69
C GLN A 54 4.11 -12.42 -4.52
N THR A 55 4.09 -13.72 -4.77
CA THR A 55 3.94 -14.73 -3.74
C THR A 55 5.01 -15.79 -3.86
N TYR A 56 5.43 -16.31 -2.71
CA TYR A 56 6.27 -17.51 -2.61
C TYR A 56 5.45 -18.76 -2.31
N ASN A 57 4.13 -18.70 -2.60
CA ASN A 57 3.16 -19.77 -2.36
C ASN A 57 3.01 -20.14 -0.87
N ASN A 58 3.35 -19.21 0.02
CA ASN A 58 3.21 -19.39 1.45
C ASN A 58 1.81 -19.00 1.90
N TRP A 59 1.20 -19.89 2.67
CA TRP A 59 -0.06 -19.62 3.35
C TRP A 59 0.20 -19.46 4.83
N PHE A 60 -0.38 -18.44 5.43
CA PHE A 60 -0.25 -18.13 6.84
C PHE A 60 -1.60 -18.17 7.55
N ILE A 61 -1.57 -18.57 8.80
CA ILE A 61 -2.72 -18.45 9.70
C ILE A 61 -2.88 -16.97 10.05
N THR A 62 -4.12 -16.49 10.08
CA THR A 62 -4.39 -15.09 10.47
C THR A 62 -3.89 -14.80 11.89
N PRO A 63 -3.35 -13.58 12.17
CA PRO A 63 -2.83 -13.24 13.48
C PRO A 63 -3.84 -13.45 14.63
N ARG A 64 -5.13 -13.26 14.35
CA ARG A 64 -6.21 -13.48 15.31
C ARG A 64 -6.27 -14.94 15.74
N VAL A 65 -6.35 -15.85 14.78
CA VAL A 65 -6.44 -17.31 15.03
C VAL A 65 -5.15 -17.82 15.67
N MET A 66 -3.99 -17.34 15.23
CA MET A 66 -2.71 -17.66 15.85
C MET A 66 -2.72 -17.31 17.35
N LYS A 67 -3.21 -16.11 17.72
CA LYS A 67 -3.34 -15.69 19.12
C LYS A 67 -4.33 -16.55 19.90
N GLU A 68 -5.44 -16.97 19.28
CA GLU A 68 -6.43 -17.87 19.91
C GLU A 68 -5.82 -19.24 20.23
N ILE A 69 -5.01 -19.79 19.31
CA ILE A 69 -4.32 -21.07 19.49
C ILE A 69 -3.27 -20.98 20.63
N PHE A 70 -2.40 -19.95 20.62
CA PHE A 70 -1.41 -19.76 21.66
C PHE A 70 -2.03 -19.57 23.06
N ASN A 71 -3.19 -18.93 23.14
CA ASN A 71 -3.94 -18.77 24.36
C ASN A 71 -4.78 -20.01 24.75
N LYS A 72 -4.65 -21.14 24.02
CA LYS A 72 -5.41 -22.37 24.24
C LYS A 72 -6.95 -22.19 24.15
N LYS A 73 -7.39 -21.14 23.48
CA LYS A 73 -8.83 -20.87 23.25
C LYS A 73 -9.36 -21.58 22.00
N ARG A 74 -8.47 -22.07 21.15
CA ARG A 74 -8.82 -22.76 19.90
C ARG A 74 -7.83 -23.89 19.62
N ASN A 75 -8.34 -25.02 19.09
CA ASN A 75 -7.50 -26.11 18.65
C ASN A 75 -6.98 -25.88 17.24
N ILE A 76 -5.74 -26.27 16.95
CA ILE A 76 -5.14 -26.21 15.61
C ILE A 76 -5.94 -27.02 14.59
N GLU A 77 -6.55 -28.12 14.99
CA GLU A 77 -7.38 -28.97 14.13
C GLU A 77 -8.69 -28.31 13.67
N SER A 78 -9.10 -27.20 14.32
CA SER A 78 -10.31 -26.45 13.97
C SER A 78 -10.07 -25.35 12.94
N ILE A 79 -8.85 -25.24 12.40
CA ILE A 79 -8.51 -24.24 11.38
C ILE A 79 -9.23 -24.58 10.07
N ASN A 80 -9.90 -23.59 9.50
CA ASN A 80 -10.60 -23.68 8.22
C ASN A 80 -10.05 -22.69 7.18
N GLU A 81 -10.66 -22.65 5.99
CA GLU A 81 -10.18 -21.84 4.88
C GLU A 81 -10.20 -20.33 5.14
N ASP A 82 -11.10 -19.84 6.01
CA ASP A 82 -11.20 -18.42 6.36
C ASP A 82 -10.16 -17.98 7.38
N ASP A 83 -9.47 -18.93 7.98
CA ASP A 83 -8.46 -18.69 9.01
C ASP A 83 -7.05 -18.51 8.44
N ILE A 84 -6.90 -18.72 7.13
CA ILE A 84 -5.62 -18.62 6.43
C ILE A 84 -5.68 -17.62 5.28
N TYR A 85 -4.53 -17.08 4.94
CA TYR A 85 -4.38 -16.19 3.79
C TYR A 85 -3.09 -16.49 3.02
N LEU A 86 -3.11 -16.23 1.72
CA LEU A 86 -1.93 -16.30 0.87
C LEU A 86 -1.03 -15.08 1.14
N ASP A 87 0.25 -15.29 1.38
CA ASP A 87 1.22 -14.20 1.54
C ASP A 87 1.51 -13.54 0.19
N LEU A 88 0.94 -12.36 0.00
CA LEU A 88 1.18 -11.51 -1.16
C LEU A 88 2.03 -10.32 -0.74
N LYS A 89 3.24 -10.23 -1.28
CA LYS A 89 4.17 -9.13 -1.00
C LYS A 89 4.16 -8.11 -2.12
N GLN A 90 3.93 -6.88 -1.74
CA GLN A 90 4.09 -5.74 -2.63
C GLN A 90 5.57 -5.49 -2.89
N LYS A 91 5.93 -5.31 -4.15
CA LYS A 91 7.29 -5.04 -4.59
C LYS A 91 7.36 -3.81 -5.47
N MET A 92 8.48 -3.07 -5.36
CA MET A 92 8.87 -1.95 -6.20
C MET A 92 8.08 -0.65 -6.03
N VAL A 93 7.01 -0.59 -5.22
CA VAL A 93 6.21 0.63 -5.08
C VAL A 93 7.03 1.72 -4.38
N ASP A 94 7.61 1.43 -3.22
CA ASP A 94 8.37 2.39 -2.42
C ASP A 94 9.61 2.89 -3.15
N VAL A 95 10.29 1.96 -3.87
CA VAL A 95 11.42 2.31 -4.73
C VAL A 95 11.01 3.28 -5.84
N LYS A 96 9.85 3.08 -6.47
CA LYS A 96 9.33 3.99 -7.51
C LYS A 96 8.99 5.36 -6.93
N ILE A 97 8.37 5.42 -5.76
CA ILE A 97 8.09 6.69 -5.07
C ILE A 97 9.39 7.45 -4.81
N GLY A 98 10.38 6.78 -4.21
CA GLY A 98 11.68 7.38 -3.92
C GLY A 98 12.40 7.90 -5.17
N LEU A 99 12.41 7.11 -6.26
CA LEU A 99 13.01 7.49 -7.52
C LEU A 99 12.28 8.64 -8.22
N ASP A 100 10.96 8.66 -8.19
CA ASP A 100 10.18 9.76 -8.78
C ASP A 100 10.40 11.06 -7.98
N ILE A 101 10.41 11.00 -6.63
CA ILE A 101 10.75 12.16 -5.78
C ILE A 101 12.15 12.68 -6.12
N ALA A 102 13.14 11.80 -6.16
CA ALA A 102 14.52 12.17 -6.50
C ALA A 102 14.61 12.79 -7.91
N THR A 103 13.93 12.21 -8.89
CA THR A 103 13.91 12.69 -10.26
C THR A 103 13.29 14.08 -10.38
N ILE A 104 12.12 14.30 -9.76
CA ILE A 104 11.42 15.58 -9.75
C ILE A 104 12.28 16.65 -9.09
N THR A 105 12.89 16.31 -7.97
CA THR A 105 13.77 17.20 -7.20
C THR A 105 15.00 17.61 -8.00
N LEU A 106 15.79 16.65 -8.46
CA LEU A 106 17.06 16.92 -9.16
C LEU A 106 16.86 17.60 -10.51
N LYS A 107 15.75 17.33 -11.19
CA LYS A 107 15.40 18.00 -12.44
C LYS A 107 14.65 19.31 -12.25
N LYS A 108 14.45 19.76 -11.01
CA LYS A 108 13.72 20.98 -10.66
C LYS A 108 12.36 21.10 -11.35
N GLN A 109 11.59 20.00 -11.34
CA GLN A 109 10.29 19.90 -12.01
C GLN A 109 9.13 20.40 -11.13
N ALA A 110 9.37 20.62 -9.84
CA ALA A 110 8.39 21.13 -8.90
C ALA A 110 9.08 21.90 -7.77
N ASP A 111 8.42 22.94 -7.29
CA ASP A 111 8.84 23.72 -6.12
C ASP A 111 8.31 23.10 -4.81
N GLN A 112 7.28 22.28 -4.91
CA GLN A 112 6.66 21.61 -3.78
C GLN A 112 6.28 20.16 -4.15
N ILE A 113 6.54 19.23 -3.24
CA ILE A 113 6.10 17.83 -3.31
C ILE A 113 5.16 17.57 -2.14
N ILE A 114 3.98 17.02 -2.45
CA ILE A 114 3.03 16.54 -1.43
C ILE A 114 3.02 15.03 -1.49
N LEU A 115 3.54 14.37 -0.46
CA LEU A 115 3.52 12.92 -0.30
C LEU A 115 2.32 12.51 0.58
N ILE A 116 1.46 11.68 0.03
CA ILE A 116 0.36 11.07 0.78
C ILE A 116 0.81 9.68 1.26
N SER A 117 1.41 9.63 2.43
CA SER A 117 1.91 8.39 3.08
C SER A 117 2.30 8.68 4.52
N GLY A 118 2.33 7.66 5.37
CA GLY A 118 2.86 7.72 6.74
C GLY A 118 4.13 6.89 6.94
N ASP A 119 4.71 6.36 5.85
CA ASP A 119 5.85 5.46 5.93
C ASP A 119 7.18 6.20 6.08
N CYS A 120 8.00 5.75 7.03
CA CYS A 120 9.32 6.33 7.29
C CYS A 120 10.39 5.93 6.26
N ASP A 121 10.09 5.00 5.37
CA ASP A 121 11.02 4.59 4.30
C ASP A 121 11.28 5.74 3.30
N PHE A 122 10.44 6.78 3.32
CA PHE A 122 10.60 7.97 2.49
C PHE A 122 11.50 9.07 3.09
N VAL A 123 12.05 8.89 4.29
CA VAL A 123 12.98 9.86 4.91
C VAL A 123 14.16 10.21 4.01
N PRO A 124 14.84 9.27 3.33
CA PRO A 124 15.94 9.64 2.42
C PRO A 124 15.49 10.54 1.26
N ALA A 125 14.32 10.26 0.68
CA ALA A 125 13.77 11.04 -0.42
C ALA A 125 13.33 12.46 0.03
N SER A 126 12.72 12.56 1.21
CA SER A 126 12.34 13.83 1.82
C SER A 126 13.56 14.69 2.16
N LYS A 127 14.62 14.11 2.72
CA LYS A 127 15.90 14.82 2.95
C LYS A 127 16.50 15.37 1.66
N LEU A 128 16.50 14.57 0.59
CA LEU A 128 17.00 15.01 -0.71
C LEU A 128 16.18 16.21 -1.21
N ALA A 129 14.86 16.13 -1.21
CA ALA A 129 13.99 17.19 -1.67
C ALA A 129 14.27 18.51 -0.93
N ARG A 130 14.34 18.48 0.39
CA ARG A 130 14.61 19.67 1.22
C ARG A 130 16.02 20.23 1.00
N THR A 131 17.03 19.37 0.85
CA THR A 131 18.41 19.81 0.58
C THR A 131 18.51 20.56 -0.75
N GLU A 132 17.73 20.15 -1.74
CA GLU A 132 17.65 20.80 -3.05
C GLU A 132 16.69 21.99 -3.09
N GLY A 133 16.08 22.37 -1.96
CA GLY A 133 15.21 23.52 -1.84
C GLY A 133 13.76 23.29 -2.29
N VAL A 134 13.32 22.04 -2.38
CA VAL A 134 11.93 21.68 -2.68
C VAL A 134 11.15 21.56 -1.38
N ASP A 135 10.03 22.26 -1.27
CA ASP A 135 9.12 22.21 -0.12
C ASP A 135 8.44 20.84 -0.02
N PHE A 136 8.69 20.11 1.06
CA PHE A 136 8.22 18.73 1.23
C PHE A 136 7.11 18.64 2.27
N ILE A 137 5.89 18.43 1.77
CA ILE A 137 4.66 18.34 2.58
C ILE A 137 4.23 16.87 2.71
N LEU A 138 3.91 16.45 3.92
CA LEU A 138 3.35 15.14 4.20
C LEU A 138 1.84 15.22 4.48
N ASP A 139 1.05 14.38 3.83
CA ASP A 139 -0.33 14.11 4.22
C ASP A 139 -0.43 12.63 4.68
N PRO A 140 -0.45 12.35 5.98
CA PRO A 140 -0.51 10.99 6.50
C PRO A 140 -1.93 10.42 6.52
N MET A 141 -2.92 11.12 5.97
CA MET A 141 -4.33 10.71 6.02
C MET A 141 -4.80 10.33 7.44
N ARG A 142 -4.35 11.07 8.45
CA ARG A 142 -4.60 10.85 9.89
C ARG A 142 -3.92 9.62 10.50
N SER A 143 -3.07 8.94 9.77
CA SER A 143 -2.24 7.89 10.36
C SER A 143 -1.19 8.49 11.29
N PRO A 144 -0.80 7.79 12.36
CA PRO A 144 0.29 8.26 13.22
C PRO A 144 1.59 8.30 12.42
N ILE A 145 2.36 9.37 12.64
CA ILE A 145 3.65 9.56 11.99
C ILE A 145 4.75 9.23 12.97
N LYS A 146 5.77 8.51 12.51
CA LYS A 146 6.95 8.27 13.32
C LYS A 146 7.77 9.57 13.46
N PRO A 147 8.34 9.87 14.65
CA PRO A 147 9.11 11.09 14.89
C PRO A 147 10.19 11.33 13.85
N HIS A 148 10.89 10.28 13.45
CA HIS A 148 11.96 10.34 12.46
C HIS A 148 11.51 10.85 11.07
N LEU A 149 10.28 10.58 10.64
CA LEU A 149 9.77 11.16 9.39
C LEU A 149 9.34 12.62 9.62
N PHE A 150 8.76 12.93 10.79
CA PHE A 150 8.30 14.27 11.12
C PHE A 150 9.45 15.30 11.11
N GLU A 151 10.64 14.93 11.54
CA GLU A 151 11.85 15.78 11.55
C GLU A 151 12.32 16.17 10.14
N HIS A 152 11.87 15.46 9.12
CA HIS A 152 12.35 15.61 7.74
C HIS A 152 11.30 16.09 6.74
N ILE A 153 10.25 16.71 7.22
CA ILE A 153 9.23 17.37 6.41
C ILE A 153 9.20 18.87 6.70
N ASP A 154 8.71 19.68 5.75
CA ASP A 154 8.53 21.13 5.93
C ASP A 154 7.13 21.47 6.41
N GLY A 155 6.16 20.61 6.13
CA GLY A 155 4.79 20.80 6.57
C GLY A 155 3.99 19.50 6.68
N LEU A 156 2.98 19.57 7.53
CA LEU A 156 2.02 18.49 7.74
C LEU A 156 0.63 19.00 7.38
N GLN A 157 -0.04 18.37 6.44
CA GLN A 157 -1.38 18.73 6.02
C GLN A 157 -2.24 17.49 5.84
N THR A 158 -3.36 17.41 6.54
CA THR A 158 -4.38 16.41 6.28
C THR A 158 -5.58 17.08 5.62
N ARG A 159 -5.80 16.83 4.33
CA ARG A 159 -6.87 17.44 3.54
C ARG A 159 -8.15 16.61 3.48
N ILE A 160 -8.16 15.41 4.00
CA ILE A 160 -9.36 14.56 4.02
C ILE A 160 -10.35 15.13 5.03
N LYS A 161 -11.42 15.76 4.52
CA LYS A 161 -12.59 16.07 5.33
C LYS A 161 -13.29 14.74 5.65
N THR A 162 -13.46 14.41 6.92
CA THR A 162 -14.40 13.35 7.29
C THR A 162 -15.79 13.85 6.98
N HIS A 163 -16.48 13.21 6.04
CA HIS A 163 -17.92 13.11 6.18
C HIS A 163 -18.14 12.20 7.39
N THR A 164 -18.43 12.79 8.54
CA THR A 164 -19.13 12.06 9.60
C THR A 164 -20.45 11.64 8.97
N ALA A 165 -20.52 10.39 8.51
CA ALA A 165 -21.81 9.76 8.29
C ALA A 165 -22.42 9.64 9.68
N GLU A 166 -23.33 10.56 10.00
CA GLU A 166 -24.29 10.36 11.08
C GLU A 166 -25.17 9.19 10.64
N TYR A 167 -24.85 8.01 11.13
CA TYR A 167 -25.78 6.89 11.08
C TYR A 167 -26.82 7.14 12.18
N TYR A 168 -28.01 7.56 11.76
CA TYR A 168 -29.22 7.45 12.54
C TYR A 168 -29.69 5.99 12.56
#